data_bd6439384e61bd4c9a0315cf183b1320
#
_entry.id   bd6439384e61bd4c9a0315cf183b1320
#
_cell.length_a   1.000
_cell.length_b   1.000
_cell.length_c   1.000
_cell.angle_alpha   90.00
_cell.angle_beta   90.00
_cell.angle_gamma   90.00
#
_symmetry.space_group_name_H-M   'P 1'
#
loop_
_entity.id
_entity.type
_entity.pdbx_description
1 polymer ?
#
loop_
_entity_poly.entity_id
_entity_poly.type
_entity_poly.pdbx_seq_one_letter_code
_entity_poly.pdbx_strand_id
1 'polypeptide(L)'
;MKKYLAASGLILTSFQLNESDVFEAYTQKIPGTEVTFDLTPIPAGTFQMGSNDPKFPDQNPAHEVKVDAFWMGIHEVTWDAFELFLDKHYEESMTEGGLEERVDGLTRPSLPYLDMTFGMGKEGKPAVGMTQYGALQYCHWLYLKTGIFYRIPTEAEWEYAARAGSKDPFFFGKDPAKLGEFAWTAANSQGSTQPVGKKKPNPWGLYDIYGNVQEWTMDLYEADYYSRSGKDNPFNPADKLYPHAVRGGSFKTTEDQIGSAVRKTSDPAWKRIDPQIPKSQWWFPEAPFIGLRIVRPLNPPSPEEIKAYYNQAPIADY
;
A
#
# COMPACT_ATOMS: atom_id res chain seq x y z
N MET A 1 -7.02 24.07 59.46
CA MET A 1 -6.23 23.71 58.30
C MET A 1 -6.93 22.53 57.57
N LYS A 2 -7.69 22.85 56.52
CA LYS A 2 -8.34 21.86 55.65
C LYS A 2 -7.47 21.67 54.42
N LYS A 3 -6.95 20.45 54.25
CA LYS A 3 -6.22 20.02 53.07
C LYS A 3 -7.21 19.68 51.96
N TYR A 4 -7.18 20.39 50.85
CA TYR A 4 -7.86 20.00 49.62
C TYR A 4 -6.95 19.01 48.82
N LEU A 5 -7.44 17.76 48.69
CA LEU A 5 -6.89 16.85 47.71
C LEU A 5 -7.54 17.19 46.35
N ALA A 6 -6.73 17.58 45.38
CA ALA A 6 -7.14 17.67 44.00
C ALA A 6 -7.06 16.25 43.40
N ALA A 7 -8.21 15.69 43.05
CA ALA A 7 -8.28 14.48 42.25
C ALA A 7 -8.12 14.85 40.78
N SER A 8 -6.97 14.48 40.18
CA SER A 8 -6.75 14.51 38.75
C SER A 8 -7.56 13.40 38.10
N GLY A 9 -8.72 13.73 37.56
CA GLY A 9 -9.47 12.79 36.72
C GLY A 9 -8.77 12.61 35.38
N LEU A 10 -8.19 11.44 35.18
CA LEU A 10 -7.87 10.95 33.83
C LEU A 10 -9.20 10.78 33.08
N ILE A 11 -9.47 11.64 32.11
CA ILE A 11 -10.53 11.41 31.14
C ILE A 11 -10.01 10.34 30.17
N LEU A 12 -10.33 9.09 30.48
CA LEU A 12 -10.29 8.02 29.50
C LEU A 12 -11.45 8.28 28.53
N THR A 13 -11.18 8.94 27.41
CA THR A 13 -12.09 8.91 26.26
C THR A 13 -12.13 7.47 25.77
N SER A 14 -13.13 6.74 26.21
CA SER A 14 -13.51 5.47 25.60
C SER A 14 -13.90 5.76 24.15
N PHE A 15 -13.05 5.39 23.19
CA PHE A 15 -13.46 5.24 21.81
C PHE A 15 -14.56 4.19 21.78
N GLN A 16 -15.82 4.63 21.75
CA GLN A 16 -16.93 3.78 21.39
C GLN A 16 -16.72 3.45 19.90
N LEU A 17 -16.40 2.18 19.64
CA LEU A 17 -16.64 1.59 18.32
C LEU A 17 -18.12 1.80 18.02
N ASN A 18 -18.42 2.67 17.07
CA ASN A 18 -19.77 2.85 16.57
C ASN A 18 -20.29 1.51 16.06
N GLU A 19 -21.51 1.17 16.47
CA GLU A 19 -22.26 0.04 16.00
C GLU A 19 -22.23 -0.03 14.48
N SER A 20 -21.82 -1.21 13.97
CA SER A 20 -21.91 -1.63 12.57
C SER A 20 -21.46 -0.58 11.53
N ASP A 21 -20.16 -0.47 11.30
CA ASP A 21 -19.69 -0.04 9.99
C ASP A 21 -20.23 -1.06 8.99
N VAL A 22 -21.23 -0.65 8.22
CA VAL A 22 -21.76 -1.47 7.13
C VAL A 22 -20.58 -1.74 6.21
N PHE A 23 -20.34 -3.02 5.86
CA PHE A 23 -19.21 -3.40 5.00
C PHE A 23 -19.50 -2.97 3.55
N GLU A 24 -19.45 -1.67 3.32
CA GLU A 24 -19.72 -0.98 2.05
C GLU A 24 -18.53 -0.10 1.65
N ALA A 25 -18.52 0.34 0.41
CA ALA A 25 -17.55 1.33 -0.07
C ALA A 25 -17.75 2.67 0.64
N TYR A 26 -16.65 3.33 0.98
CA TYR A 26 -16.71 4.64 1.63
C TYR A 26 -15.54 5.54 1.22
N THR A 27 -15.74 6.84 1.41
CA THR A 27 -14.72 7.87 1.25
C THR A 27 -14.16 8.25 2.61
N GLN A 28 -12.86 8.17 2.77
CA GLN A 28 -12.14 8.66 3.92
C GLN A 28 -11.59 10.05 3.64
N LYS A 29 -12.02 11.03 4.42
CA LYS A 29 -11.37 12.36 4.45
C LYS A 29 -10.18 12.29 5.40
N ILE A 30 -9.04 12.87 5.01
CA ILE A 30 -7.90 13.04 5.90
C ILE A 30 -8.22 14.25 6.81
N PRO A 31 -8.34 14.02 8.14
CA PRO A 31 -8.76 15.06 9.08
C PRO A 31 -7.93 16.33 8.97
N GLY A 32 -8.61 17.49 9.01
CA GLY A 32 -8.00 18.81 8.87
C GLY A 32 -7.71 19.24 7.44
N THR A 33 -7.97 18.41 6.43
CA THR A 33 -7.69 18.72 5.01
C THR A 33 -8.91 18.46 4.13
N GLU A 34 -8.86 18.88 2.86
CA GLU A 34 -9.85 18.50 1.84
C GLU A 34 -9.47 17.24 1.07
N VAL A 35 -8.31 16.64 1.36
CA VAL A 35 -7.84 15.43 0.68
C VAL A 35 -8.64 14.22 1.14
N THR A 36 -9.12 13.47 0.18
CA THR A 36 -9.89 12.24 0.40
C THR A 36 -9.33 11.07 -0.39
N PHE A 37 -9.65 9.87 0.04
CA PHE A 37 -9.41 8.64 -0.71
C PHE A 37 -10.57 7.66 -0.50
N ASP A 38 -10.82 6.85 -1.51
CA ASP A 38 -11.94 5.91 -1.51
C ASP A 38 -11.47 4.50 -1.24
N LEU A 39 -12.28 3.73 -0.50
CA LEU A 39 -12.07 2.32 -0.22
C LEU A 39 -13.26 1.49 -0.67
N THR A 40 -12.99 0.32 -1.25
CA THR A 40 -13.99 -0.65 -1.64
C THR A 40 -13.91 -1.90 -0.74
N PRO A 41 -15.04 -2.52 -0.37
CA PRO A 41 -15.05 -3.75 0.42
C PRO A 41 -14.61 -4.94 -0.43
N ILE A 42 -13.67 -5.71 0.10
CA ILE A 42 -13.22 -6.98 -0.47
C ILE A 42 -13.77 -8.09 0.43
N PRO A 43 -14.74 -8.89 -0.02
CA PRO A 43 -15.38 -9.89 0.81
C PRO A 43 -14.41 -11.00 1.19
N ALA A 44 -14.60 -11.62 2.37
CA ALA A 44 -13.87 -12.82 2.71
C ALA A 44 -14.15 -13.94 1.69
N GLY A 45 -13.13 -14.75 1.41
CA GLY A 45 -13.31 -15.83 0.45
C GLY A 45 -12.09 -16.72 0.28
N THR A 46 -12.24 -17.69 -0.61
CA THR A 46 -11.18 -18.67 -0.94
C THR A 46 -10.89 -18.60 -2.43
N PHE A 47 -9.61 -18.64 -2.79
CA PHE A 47 -9.18 -18.60 -4.18
C PHE A 47 -7.95 -19.47 -4.43
N GLN A 48 -7.61 -19.67 -5.68
CA GLN A 48 -6.34 -20.31 -6.08
C GLN A 48 -5.29 -19.20 -6.23
N MET A 49 -4.36 -19.11 -5.26
CA MET A 49 -3.21 -18.22 -5.30
C MET A 49 -2.11 -18.83 -6.18
N GLY A 50 -1.48 -17.98 -6.98
CA GLY A 50 -0.44 -18.42 -7.89
C GLY A 50 -0.95 -18.94 -9.23
N SER A 51 -0.06 -19.62 -9.94
CA SER A 51 -0.29 -20.17 -11.27
C SER A 51 0.64 -21.36 -11.48
N ASN A 52 0.25 -22.28 -12.34
CA ASN A 52 1.12 -23.37 -12.79
C ASN A 52 1.72 -23.10 -14.18
N ASP A 53 1.79 -21.82 -14.58
CA ASP A 53 2.41 -21.40 -15.83
C ASP A 53 3.94 -21.61 -15.74
N PRO A 54 4.54 -22.44 -16.60
CA PRO A 54 5.99 -22.69 -16.56
C PRO A 54 6.84 -21.45 -16.87
N LYS A 55 6.26 -20.42 -17.45
CA LYS A 55 6.92 -19.11 -17.68
C LYS A 55 7.28 -18.41 -16.37
N PHE A 56 6.52 -18.67 -15.31
CA PHE A 56 6.66 -18.03 -14.02
C PHE A 56 6.78 -19.06 -12.90
N PRO A 57 7.93 -19.72 -12.72
CA PRO A 57 8.09 -20.82 -11.78
C PRO A 57 7.90 -20.42 -10.31
N ASP A 58 8.10 -19.15 -9.97
CA ASP A 58 7.91 -18.56 -8.63
C ASP A 58 6.43 -18.40 -8.22
N GLN A 59 5.50 -18.65 -9.16
CA GLN A 59 4.07 -18.69 -8.89
C GLN A 59 3.57 -20.11 -8.57
N ASN A 60 4.45 -21.11 -8.62
CA ASN A 60 4.12 -22.51 -8.42
C ASN A 60 4.37 -22.97 -6.97
N PRO A 61 3.57 -23.90 -6.45
CA PRO A 61 2.34 -24.41 -7.05
C PRO A 61 1.17 -23.44 -6.86
N ALA A 62 0.21 -23.45 -7.79
CA ALA A 62 -1.10 -22.85 -7.50
C ALA A 62 -1.74 -23.61 -6.33
N HIS A 63 -2.17 -22.92 -5.30
CA HIS A 63 -2.69 -23.49 -4.06
C HIS A 63 -3.88 -22.72 -3.52
N GLU A 64 -4.70 -23.41 -2.73
CA GLU A 64 -5.89 -22.80 -2.14
C GLU A 64 -5.52 -21.92 -0.95
N VAL A 65 -6.01 -20.69 -0.98
CA VAL A 65 -5.82 -19.68 0.07
C VAL A 65 -7.18 -19.08 0.44
N LYS A 66 -7.41 -18.91 1.74
CA LYS A 66 -8.52 -18.17 2.31
C LYS A 66 -8.02 -16.81 2.77
N VAL A 67 -8.80 -15.76 2.46
CA VAL A 67 -8.54 -14.38 2.86
C VAL A 67 -9.75 -13.86 3.61
N ASP A 68 -9.53 -13.21 4.75
CA ASP A 68 -10.56 -12.53 5.52
C ASP A 68 -11.02 -11.24 4.82
N ALA A 69 -12.16 -10.69 5.25
CA ALA A 69 -12.68 -9.46 4.66
C ALA A 69 -11.87 -8.23 5.06
N PHE A 70 -11.69 -7.31 4.12
CA PHE A 70 -11.00 -6.05 4.32
C PHE A 70 -11.50 -4.99 3.35
N TRP A 71 -11.22 -3.73 3.60
CA TRP A 71 -11.33 -2.68 2.59
C TRP A 71 -9.98 -2.45 1.92
N MET A 72 -10.01 -2.15 0.64
CA MET A 72 -8.83 -1.79 -0.14
C MET A 72 -9.02 -0.42 -0.79
N GLY A 73 -7.99 0.40 -0.81
CA GLY A 73 -7.97 1.65 -1.55
C GLY A 73 -8.32 1.43 -3.02
N ILE A 74 -9.31 2.16 -3.53
CA ILE A 74 -9.78 2.01 -4.92
C ILE A 74 -8.64 2.33 -5.90
N HIS A 75 -7.78 3.26 -5.53
CA HIS A 75 -6.60 3.69 -6.28
C HIS A 75 -5.32 3.45 -5.48
N GLU A 76 -4.19 3.53 -6.16
CA GLU A 76 -2.88 3.73 -5.55
C GLU A 76 -2.89 5.05 -4.74
N VAL A 77 -2.09 5.15 -3.69
CA VAL A 77 -1.96 6.40 -2.91
C VAL A 77 -1.35 7.48 -3.79
N THR A 78 -2.06 8.60 -3.92
CA THR A 78 -1.64 9.73 -4.75
C THR A 78 -0.64 10.64 -4.04
N TRP A 79 0.07 11.47 -4.83
CA TRP A 79 0.93 12.52 -4.30
C TRP A 79 0.16 13.50 -3.40
N ASP A 80 -1.10 13.82 -3.74
CA ASP A 80 -1.92 14.74 -2.94
C ASP A 80 -2.06 14.25 -1.49
N ALA A 81 -2.22 12.93 -1.28
CA ALA A 81 -2.31 12.34 0.05
C ALA A 81 -0.93 12.10 0.68
N PHE A 82 0.07 11.68 -0.11
CA PHE A 82 1.38 11.32 0.41
C PHE A 82 2.21 12.55 0.82
N GLU A 83 2.03 13.70 0.16
CA GLU A 83 2.72 14.96 0.51
C GLU A 83 2.34 15.48 1.90
N LEU A 84 1.12 15.26 2.36
CA LEU A 84 0.70 15.58 3.72
C LEU A 84 1.53 14.85 4.78
N PHE A 85 1.95 13.64 4.48
CA PHE A 85 2.86 12.87 5.33
C PHE A 85 4.32 13.35 5.20
N LEU A 86 4.77 13.66 3.98
CA LEU A 86 6.16 14.03 3.73
C LEU A 86 6.57 15.32 4.41
N ASP A 87 5.77 16.37 4.26
CA ASP A 87 6.09 17.70 4.70
C ASP A 87 5.09 18.21 5.74
N LYS A 88 5.55 18.34 6.99
CA LYS A 88 4.73 18.87 8.06
C LYS A 88 4.28 20.32 7.80
N HIS A 89 5.05 21.12 7.06
CA HIS A 89 4.65 22.48 6.70
C HIS A 89 3.56 22.46 5.63
N TYR A 90 3.61 21.52 4.72
CA TYR A 90 2.51 21.31 3.77
C TYR A 90 1.26 20.83 4.50
N GLU A 91 1.38 19.88 5.43
CA GLU A 91 0.28 19.47 6.30
C GLU A 91 -0.30 20.67 7.07
N GLU A 92 0.56 21.48 7.71
CA GLU A 92 0.14 22.68 8.43
C GLU A 92 -0.61 23.68 7.53
N SER A 93 -0.13 23.90 6.31
CA SER A 93 -0.74 24.83 5.35
C SER A 93 -2.11 24.38 4.83
N MET A 94 -2.35 23.06 4.85
CA MET A 94 -3.58 22.45 4.36
C MET A 94 -4.57 22.13 5.49
N THR A 95 -4.21 22.37 6.76
CA THR A 95 -5.02 22.01 7.92
C THR A 95 -5.95 23.15 8.32
N GLU A 96 -7.26 22.91 8.31
CA GLU A 96 -8.27 23.90 8.70
C GLU A 96 -8.25 24.25 10.20
N GLY A 97 -7.88 23.27 11.06
CA GLY A 97 -7.79 23.41 12.53
C GLY A 97 -6.46 23.98 13.02
N GLY A 98 -5.53 24.30 12.13
CA GLY A 98 -4.19 24.77 12.50
C GLY A 98 -3.34 23.67 13.14
N LEU A 99 -2.58 24.00 14.19
CA LEU A 99 -1.63 23.06 14.81
C LEU A 99 -2.29 21.89 15.53
N GLU A 100 -3.55 22.00 15.96
CA GLU A 100 -4.26 20.96 16.72
C GLU A 100 -4.53 19.69 15.89
N GLU A 101 -4.67 19.84 14.57
CA GLU A 101 -4.91 18.71 13.66
C GLU A 101 -3.61 18.07 13.16
N ARG A 102 -2.46 18.61 13.54
CA ARG A 102 -1.16 18.09 13.10
C ARG A 102 -0.77 16.83 13.86
N VAL A 103 -0.13 15.89 13.15
CA VAL A 103 0.51 14.72 13.77
C VAL A 103 1.93 15.03 14.20
N ASP A 104 2.16 15.01 15.52
CA ASP A 104 3.50 15.13 16.12
C ASP A 104 4.04 13.78 16.61
N GLY A 105 5.36 13.72 16.83
CA GLY A 105 6.00 12.53 17.39
C GLY A 105 6.25 11.40 16.40
N LEU A 106 5.90 11.58 15.12
CA LEU A 106 6.18 10.63 14.04
C LEU A 106 7.47 11.00 13.32
N THR A 107 8.30 10.00 13.04
CA THR A 107 9.45 10.18 12.15
C THR A 107 8.96 10.34 10.71
N ARG A 108 9.23 11.49 10.11
CA ARG A 108 8.90 11.81 8.72
C ARG A 108 10.11 11.64 7.82
N PRO A 109 9.91 11.37 6.53
CA PRO A 109 10.99 11.36 5.57
C PRO A 109 11.78 12.67 5.57
N SER A 110 13.10 12.58 5.48
CA SER A 110 13.90 13.73 5.07
C SER A 110 13.52 14.11 3.64
N LEU A 111 13.51 15.42 3.33
CA LEU A 111 13.29 15.86 1.96
C LEU A 111 14.33 15.20 1.05
N PRO A 112 13.89 14.59 -0.05
CA PRO A 112 14.80 13.91 -0.96
C PRO A 112 15.74 14.91 -1.65
N TYR A 113 16.98 14.51 -1.88
CA TYR A 113 17.94 15.32 -2.66
C TYR A 113 17.62 15.37 -4.14
N LEU A 114 16.80 14.45 -4.61
CA LEU A 114 16.35 14.33 -6.00
C LEU A 114 14.85 14.62 -6.07
N ASP A 115 14.41 15.08 -7.22
CA ASP A 115 12.98 15.15 -7.52
C ASP A 115 12.38 13.74 -7.59
N MET A 116 11.67 13.33 -6.54
CA MET A 116 11.04 12.01 -6.47
C MET A 116 9.79 11.88 -7.35
N THR A 117 9.39 12.94 -8.05
CA THR A 117 8.44 12.81 -9.17
C THR A 117 9.11 12.32 -10.45
N PHE A 118 10.43 12.32 -10.49
CA PHE A 118 11.23 11.97 -11.68
C PHE A 118 10.83 12.76 -12.93
N GLY A 119 10.36 14.00 -12.74
CA GLY A 119 9.84 14.86 -13.81
C GLY A 119 8.47 14.46 -14.37
N MET A 120 7.79 13.48 -13.74
CA MET A 120 6.49 12.99 -14.21
C MET A 120 5.30 13.83 -13.72
N GLY A 121 5.53 14.76 -12.77
CA GLY A 121 4.47 15.56 -12.14
C GLY A 121 3.71 14.81 -11.05
N LYS A 122 2.79 15.49 -10.36
CA LYS A 122 2.10 15.00 -9.16
C LYS A 122 0.58 14.94 -9.29
N GLU A 123 -0.03 15.88 -10.01
CA GLU A 123 -1.48 16.10 -10.01
C GLU A 123 -2.27 14.84 -10.34
N GLY A 124 -3.00 14.32 -9.35
CA GLY A 124 -3.80 13.12 -9.43
C GLY A 124 -3.01 11.83 -9.71
N LYS A 125 -1.68 11.85 -9.66
CA LYS A 125 -0.81 10.71 -9.95
C LYS A 125 -0.41 9.95 -8.70
N PRO A 126 -0.09 8.64 -8.81
CA PRO A 126 0.41 7.87 -7.68
C PRO A 126 1.75 8.41 -7.18
N ALA A 127 1.92 8.42 -5.87
CA ALA A 127 3.21 8.67 -5.23
C ALA A 127 4.17 7.51 -5.53
N VAL A 128 5.42 7.84 -5.84
CA VAL A 128 6.41 6.85 -6.27
C VAL A 128 7.75 7.00 -5.57
N GLY A 129 8.58 5.97 -5.66
CA GLY A 129 9.97 5.99 -5.23
C GLY A 129 10.17 5.84 -3.71
N MET A 130 9.12 5.62 -2.91
CA MET A 130 9.26 5.34 -1.49
C MET A 130 9.71 3.90 -1.24
N THR A 131 10.44 3.70 -0.15
CA THR A 131 10.74 2.34 0.36
C THR A 131 9.50 1.70 0.97
N GLN A 132 9.52 0.39 1.20
CA GLN A 132 8.46 -0.27 1.95
C GLN A 132 8.32 0.33 3.37
N TYR A 133 9.44 0.66 4.02
CA TYR A 133 9.42 1.38 5.31
C TYR A 133 8.68 2.72 5.19
N GLY A 134 8.96 3.50 4.15
CA GLY A 134 8.25 4.76 3.89
C GLY A 134 6.75 4.56 3.70
N ALA A 135 6.34 3.51 3.00
CA ALA A 135 4.94 3.13 2.83
C ALA A 135 4.27 2.74 4.16
N LEU A 136 4.96 1.99 5.03
CA LEU A 136 4.45 1.61 6.35
C LEU A 136 4.34 2.83 7.29
N GLN A 137 5.28 3.76 7.24
CA GLN A 137 5.21 4.99 8.03
C GLN A 137 4.11 5.95 7.54
N TYR A 138 3.80 5.96 6.25
CA TYR A 138 2.60 6.64 5.74
C TYR A 138 1.32 6.04 6.35
N CYS A 139 1.21 4.72 6.42
CA CYS A 139 0.08 4.06 7.07
C CYS A 139 0.01 4.40 8.57
N HIS A 140 1.15 4.48 9.26
CA HIS A 140 1.22 4.91 10.66
C HIS A 140 0.72 6.35 10.84
N TRP A 141 1.20 7.28 9.99
CA TRP A 141 0.72 8.66 9.99
C TRP A 141 -0.79 8.73 9.77
N LEU A 142 -1.31 7.97 8.81
CA LEU A 142 -2.73 7.93 8.51
C LEU A 142 -3.55 7.39 9.70
N TYR A 143 -3.04 6.39 10.42
CA TYR A 143 -3.63 5.90 11.67
C TYR A 143 -3.69 6.99 12.74
N LEU A 144 -2.61 7.75 12.92
CA LEU A 144 -2.58 8.85 13.90
C LEU A 144 -3.55 9.98 13.53
N LYS A 145 -3.79 10.22 12.24
CA LYS A 145 -4.77 11.19 11.76
C LYS A 145 -6.22 10.73 11.93
N THR A 146 -6.49 9.47 11.69
CA THR A 146 -7.86 8.96 11.52
C THR A 146 -8.34 8.08 12.68
N GLY A 147 -7.43 7.55 13.49
CA GLY A 147 -7.71 6.49 14.47
C GLY A 147 -8.00 5.13 13.83
N ILE A 148 -7.92 4.98 12.51
CA ILE A 148 -8.22 3.76 11.78
C ILE A 148 -6.92 3.05 11.39
N PHE A 149 -6.83 1.75 11.67
CA PHE A 149 -5.67 0.94 11.33
C PHE A 149 -5.62 0.66 9.82
N TYR A 150 -4.61 1.20 9.16
CA TYR A 150 -4.27 0.95 7.76
C TYR A 150 -2.91 0.27 7.64
N ARG A 151 -2.72 -0.51 6.61
CA ARG A 151 -1.44 -1.11 6.23
C ARG A 151 -1.38 -1.34 4.72
N ILE A 152 -0.24 -1.73 4.20
CA ILE A 152 -0.16 -2.27 2.84
C ILE A 152 -0.70 -3.71 2.82
N PRO A 153 -1.18 -4.23 1.67
CA PRO A 153 -1.72 -5.59 1.59
C PRO A 153 -0.63 -6.65 1.78
N THR A 154 -1.02 -7.84 2.21
CA THR A 154 -0.22 -9.05 1.98
C THR A 154 -0.25 -9.43 0.50
N GLU A 155 0.69 -10.26 0.06
CA GLU A 155 0.71 -10.77 -1.32
C GLU A 155 -0.57 -11.52 -1.68
N ALA A 156 -1.12 -12.28 -0.71
CA ALA A 156 -2.38 -13.01 -0.87
C ALA A 156 -3.60 -12.08 -0.99
N GLU A 157 -3.69 -11.06 -0.16
CA GLU A 157 -4.76 -10.06 -0.23
C GLU A 157 -4.72 -9.31 -1.55
N TRP A 158 -3.53 -8.90 -1.98
CA TRP A 158 -3.36 -8.20 -3.26
C TRP A 158 -3.82 -9.07 -4.45
N GLU A 159 -3.35 -10.33 -4.53
CA GLU A 159 -3.71 -11.22 -5.63
C GLU A 159 -5.21 -11.57 -5.63
N TYR A 160 -5.78 -11.80 -4.45
CA TYR A 160 -7.20 -12.05 -4.29
C TYR A 160 -8.04 -10.88 -4.80
N ALA A 161 -7.67 -9.66 -4.40
CA ALA A 161 -8.33 -8.43 -4.84
C ALA A 161 -8.16 -8.18 -6.35
N ALA A 162 -6.95 -8.42 -6.88
CA ALA A 162 -6.67 -8.27 -8.31
C ALA A 162 -7.49 -9.23 -9.17
N ARG A 163 -7.67 -10.46 -8.72
CA ARG A 163 -8.46 -11.48 -9.42
C ARG A 163 -9.96 -11.17 -9.42
N ALA A 164 -10.47 -10.56 -8.37
CA ALA A 164 -11.91 -10.26 -8.21
C ALA A 164 -12.82 -11.44 -8.62
N GLY A 165 -12.48 -12.65 -8.15
CA GLY A 165 -13.19 -13.89 -8.43
C GLY A 165 -12.77 -14.63 -9.71
N SER A 166 -11.92 -14.05 -10.56
CA SER A 166 -11.42 -14.71 -11.77
C SER A 166 -10.36 -15.78 -11.45
N LYS A 167 -10.39 -16.87 -12.22
CA LYS A 167 -9.35 -17.93 -12.22
C LYS A 167 -8.35 -17.75 -13.36
N ASP A 168 -8.62 -16.84 -14.27
CA ASP A 168 -7.79 -16.55 -15.43
C ASP A 168 -6.56 -15.70 -15.07
N PRO A 169 -5.58 -15.54 -15.99
CA PRO A 169 -4.41 -14.69 -15.78
C PRO A 169 -4.75 -13.24 -15.43
N PHE A 170 -5.88 -12.73 -15.96
CA PHE A 170 -6.41 -11.39 -15.65
C PHE A 170 -7.85 -11.50 -15.14
N PHE A 171 -8.32 -10.49 -14.41
CA PHE A 171 -9.72 -10.46 -13.97
C PHE A 171 -10.71 -10.39 -15.14
N PHE A 172 -10.30 -9.90 -16.29
CA PHE A 172 -11.11 -9.80 -17.52
C PHE A 172 -10.93 -11.01 -18.46
N GLY A 173 -10.22 -12.05 -18.05
CA GLY A 173 -10.02 -13.30 -18.81
C GLY A 173 -8.58 -13.54 -19.24
N LYS A 174 -8.38 -14.12 -20.45
CA LYS A 174 -7.06 -14.60 -20.91
C LYS A 174 -6.41 -13.74 -21.99
N ASP A 175 -7.17 -12.85 -22.60
CA ASP A 175 -6.71 -12.07 -23.76
C ASP A 175 -5.88 -10.85 -23.35
N PRO A 176 -4.54 -10.87 -23.50
CA PRO A 176 -3.70 -9.75 -23.11
C PRO A 176 -3.92 -8.50 -23.99
N ALA A 177 -4.52 -8.63 -25.18
CA ALA A 177 -4.80 -7.49 -26.04
C ALA A 177 -5.80 -6.49 -25.41
N LYS A 178 -6.59 -6.95 -24.43
CA LYS A 178 -7.53 -6.10 -23.68
C LYS A 178 -6.87 -5.33 -22.53
N LEU A 179 -5.61 -5.64 -22.17
CA LEU A 179 -4.94 -5.06 -21.01
C LEU A 179 -4.92 -3.53 -21.09
N GLY A 180 -4.76 -2.96 -22.28
CA GLY A 180 -4.76 -1.51 -22.49
C GLY A 180 -6.07 -0.78 -22.11
N GLU A 181 -7.19 -1.51 -21.93
CA GLU A 181 -8.44 -0.93 -21.43
C GLU A 181 -8.41 -0.72 -19.90
N PHE A 182 -7.56 -1.48 -19.19
CA PHE A 182 -7.56 -1.58 -17.74
C PHE A 182 -6.25 -1.13 -17.10
N ALA A 183 -5.17 -0.99 -17.87
CA ALA A 183 -3.83 -0.77 -17.35
C ALA A 183 -3.03 0.27 -18.14
N TRP A 184 -2.16 0.99 -17.44
CA TRP A 184 -1.10 1.79 -18.00
C TRP A 184 0.21 0.99 -17.99
N THR A 185 0.68 0.62 -19.17
CA THR A 185 1.84 -0.25 -19.39
C THR A 185 2.93 0.47 -20.22
N ALA A 186 4.04 -0.19 -20.47
CA ALA A 186 5.07 0.34 -21.35
C ALA A 186 4.54 0.71 -22.76
N ALA A 187 3.48 0.04 -23.22
CA ALA A 187 2.89 0.26 -24.54
C ALA A 187 2.06 1.54 -24.65
N ASN A 188 1.46 2.03 -23.57
CA ASN A 188 0.45 3.09 -23.65
C ASN A 188 0.62 4.23 -22.63
N SER A 189 1.60 4.17 -21.73
CA SER A 189 1.82 5.16 -20.65
C SER A 189 2.66 6.36 -21.10
N GLN A 190 3.26 6.31 -22.27
CA GLN A 190 4.23 7.31 -22.73
C GLN A 190 5.47 7.45 -21.80
N GLY A 191 5.82 6.35 -21.11
CA GLY A 191 6.98 6.31 -20.21
C GLY A 191 6.82 7.07 -18.89
N SER A 192 5.58 7.38 -18.48
CA SER A 192 5.25 8.15 -17.27
C SER A 192 4.08 7.52 -16.52
N THR A 193 4.04 7.74 -15.19
CA THR A 193 2.83 7.51 -14.40
C THR A 193 1.68 8.35 -14.95
N GLN A 194 0.47 7.85 -14.83
CA GLN A 194 -0.74 8.53 -15.26
C GLN A 194 -1.63 8.85 -14.05
N PRO A 195 -2.52 9.85 -14.16
CA PRO A 195 -3.50 10.10 -13.11
C PRO A 195 -4.32 8.83 -12.86
N VAL A 196 -4.56 8.53 -11.57
CA VAL A 196 -5.28 7.33 -11.16
C VAL A 196 -6.73 7.32 -11.66
N GLY A 197 -7.32 6.13 -11.81
CA GLY A 197 -8.72 5.98 -12.16
C GLY A 197 -9.10 6.36 -13.59
N LYS A 198 -8.14 6.43 -14.53
CA LYS A 198 -8.42 6.80 -15.94
C LYS A 198 -8.66 5.58 -16.84
N LYS A 199 -8.47 4.38 -16.32
CA LYS A 199 -8.79 3.12 -16.99
C LYS A 199 -10.05 2.51 -16.37
N LYS A 200 -10.50 1.36 -16.88
CA LYS A 200 -11.64 0.63 -16.31
C LYS A 200 -11.22 -0.11 -15.03
N PRO A 201 -12.07 -0.16 -14.00
CA PRO A 201 -11.79 -0.92 -12.79
C PRO A 201 -12.01 -2.43 -13.00
N ASN A 202 -11.55 -3.22 -12.03
CA ASN A 202 -11.93 -4.62 -11.93
C ASN A 202 -13.38 -4.77 -11.37
N PRO A 203 -13.95 -5.99 -11.32
CA PRO A 203 -15.30 -6.22 -10.81
C PRO A 203 -15.55 -5.77 -9.36
N TRP A 204 -14.48 -5.59 -8.55
CA TRP A 204 -14.58 -5.09 -7.17
C TRP A 204 -14.29 -3.60 -7.04
N GLY A 205 -14.25 -2.87 -8.17
CA GLY A 205 -14.08 -1.43 -8.19
C GLY A 205 -12.65 -0.93 -8.06
N LEU A 206 -11.64 -1.81 -8.15
CA LEU A 206 -10.24 -1.43 -8.06
C LEU A 206 -9.71 -0.97 -9.43
N TYR A 207 -9.21 0.26 -9.48
CA TYR A 207 -8.55 0.84 -10.65
C TYR A 207 -7.04 0.60 -10.58
N ASP A 208 -6.42 0.61 -11.74
CA ASP A 208 -4.96 0.54 -11.90
C ASP A 208 -4.30 -0.63 -11.15
N ILE A 209 -5.07 -1.70 -10.88
CA ILE A 209 -4.56 -2.91 -10.19
C ILE A 209 -3.51 -3.63 -11.04
N TYR A 210 -3.46 -3.35 -12.33
CA TYR A 210 -2.39 -3.68 -13.24
C TYR A 210 -1.82 -2.40 -13.84
N GLY A 211 -0.50 -2.31 -13.96
CA GLY A 211 0.20 -1.19 -14.57
C GLY A 211 0.33 0.02 -13.63
N ASN A 212 0.40 1.19 -14.18
CA ASN A 212 0.69 2.48 -13.56
C ASN A 212 1.91 2.42 -12.63
N VAL A 213 1.78 1.96 -11.37
CA VAL A 213 2.93 1.67 -10.51
C VAL A 213 2.88 0.26 -9.93
N GLN A 214 4.05 -0.33 -9.67
CA GLN A 214 4.14 -1.54 -8.84
C GLN A 214 3.77 -1.20 -7.42
N GLU A 215 3.11 -2.13 -6.75
CA GLU A 215 2.61 -1.91 -5.40
C GLU A 215 3.37 -2.76 -4.39
N TRP A 216 3.79 -2.14 -3.30
CA TRP A 216 4.37 -2.85 -2.16
C TRP A 216 3.37 -3.83 -1.55
N THR A 217 3.86 -5.02 -1.22
CA THR A 217 3.19 -5.93 -0.28
C THR A 217 4.01 -6.10 1.00
N MET A 218 3.39 -6.66 2.04
CA MET A 218 4.04 -6.91 3.32
C MET A 218 5.11 -8.00 3.26
N ASP A 219 5.00 -8.89 2.28
CA ASP A 219 5.70 -10.17 2.25
C ASP A 219 7.16 -10.04 1.83
N LEU A 220 8.02 -10.80 2.51
CA LEU A 220 9.32 -11.14 1.97
C LEU A 220 9.13 -12.01 0.73
N TYR A 221 9.83 -11.68 -0.35
CA TYR A 221 9.82 -12.53 -1.53
C TYR A 221 10.77 -13.72 -1.38
N GLU A 222 10.21 -14.90 -1.58
CA GLU A 222 10.95 -16.14 -1.75
C GLU A 222 10.30 -16.92 -2.91
N ALA A 223 11.13 -17.37 -3.84
CA ALA A 223 10.64 -17.99 -5.08
C ALA A 223 9.87 -19.30 -4.83
N ASP A 224 10.20 -20.00 -3.75
CA ASP A 224 9.61 -21.28 -3.36
C ASP A 224 8.54 -21.17 -2.26
N TYR A 225 8.20 -19.94 -1.82
CA TYR A 225 7.28 -19.74 -0.70
C TYR A 225 5.93 -20.43 -0.90
N TYR A 226 5.39 -20.43 -2.10
CA TYR A 226 4.08 -21.01 -2.40
C TYR A 226 4.01 -22.53 -2.14
N SER A 227 5.13 -23.22 -2.16
CA SER A 227 5.21 -24.66 -1.83
C SER A 227 4.96 -24.96 -0.34
N ARG A 228 5.10 -23.94 0.54
CA ARG A 228 4.98 -24.05 1.99
C ARG A 228 4.03 -23.01 2.61
N SER A 229 3.39 -22.22 1.77
CA SER A 229 2.43 -21.19 2.19
C SER A 229 1.29 -21.79 3.02
N GLY A 230 0.86 -21.08 4.06
CA GLY A 230 -0.34 -21.41 4.81
C GLY A 230 -1.61 -21.26 3.97
N LYS A 231 -2.72 -21.84 4.46
CA LYS A 231 -4.01 -21.71 3.78
C LYS A 231 -4.80 -20.48 4.22
N ASP A 232 -4.73 -20.12 5.49
CA ASP A 232 -5.54 -19.05 6.08
C ASP A 232 -4.70 -17.78 6.20
N ASN A 233 -5.07 -16.71 5.48
CA ASN A 233 -4.42 -15.40 5.50
C ASN A 233 -2.88 -15.50 5.44
N PRO A 234 -2.28 -16.18 4.45
CA PRO A 234 -0.85 -16.40 4.42
C PRO A 234 -0.09 -15.09 4.34
N PHE A 235 1.00 -15.04 5.07
CA PHE A 235 1.92 -13.92 5.13
C PHE A 235 3.34 -14.45 5.34
N ASN A 236 4.30 -13.99 4.55
CA ASN A 236 5.72 -14.31 4.69
C ASN A 236 6.44 -13.15 5.36
N PRO A 237 6.61 -13.14 6.69
CA PRO A 237 7.18 -11.99 7.40
C PRO A 237 8.63 -11.76 6.97
N ALA A 238 8.97 -10.49 6.76
CA ALA A 238 10.33 -10.11 6.44
C ALA A 238 11.25 -10.15 7.67
N ASP A 239 12.36 -10.86 7.54
CA ASP A 239 13.47 -10.88 8.50
C ASP A 239 14.71 -10.12 7.98
N LYS A 240 14.64 -9.61 6.77
CA LYS A 240 15.68 -8.87 6.06
C LYS A 240 15.09 -7.81 5.13
N LEU A 241 15.90 -6.85 4.75
CA LEU A 241 15.47 -5.69 3.96
C LEU A 241 15.10 -6.05 2.51
N TYR A 242 15.72 -7.05 1.94
CA TYR A 242 15.52 -7.50 0.56
C TYR A 242 15.52 -9.02 0.44
N PRO A 243 14.82 -9.55 -0.57
CA PRO A 243 13.84 -8.89 -1.42
C PRO A 243 12.43 -8.91 -0.81
N HIS A 244 11.69 -7.82 -0.98
CA HIS A 244 10.26 -7.81 -0.70
C HIS A 244 9.46 -8.10 -1.98
N ALA A 245 8.28 -8.69 -1.84
CA ALA A 245 7.38 -8.91 -2.95
C ALA A 245 6.70 -7.59 -3.35
N VAL A 246 6.61 -7.36 -4.67
CA VAL A 246 5.86 -6.26 -5.27
C VAL A 246 4.96 -6.80 -6.39
N ARG A 247 3.84 -6.15 -6.63
CA ARG A 247 2.78 -6.68 -7.49
C ARG A 247 2.30 -5.63 -8.51
N GLY A 248 1.50 -6.08 -9.50
CA GLY A 248 0.77 -5.24 -10.43
C GLY A 248 1.50 -4.89 -11.74
N GLY A 249 2.80 -4.79 -11.71
CA GLY A 249 3.56 -4.18 -12.81
C GLY A 249 3.42 -2.65 -12.80
N SER A 250 3.98 -1.95 -13.79
CA SER A 250 4.01 -0.50 -13.82
C SER A 250 3.93 0.04 -15.25
N PHE A 251 3.94 1.37 -15.38
CA PHE A 251 4.05 2.07 -16.65
C PHE A 251 5.28 1.71 -17.49
N LYS A 252 6.27 1.02 -16.89
CA LYS A 252 7.47 0.50 -17.58
C LYS A 252 7.40 -0.98 -17.91
N THR A 253 6.37 -1.68 -17.41
CA THR A 253 6.29 -3.14 -17.52
C THR A 253 5.62 -3.52 -18.85
N THR A 254 6.22 -4.48 -19.57
CA THR A 254 5.63 -5.03 -20.79
C THR A 254 4.44 -5.94 -20.45
N GLU A 255 3.48 -6.03 -21.34
CA GLU A 255 2.20 -6.71 -21.11
C GLU A 255 2.35 -8.20 -20.75
N ASP A 256 3.38 -8.85 -21.29
CA ASP A 256 3.70 -10.24 -21.03
C ASP A 256 4.27 -10.51 -19.61
N GLN A 257 4.54 -9.45 -18.86
CA GLN A 257 5.03 -9.46 -17.49
C GLN A 257 4.01 -8.90 -16.48
N ILE A 258 2.74 -8.81 -16.88
CA ILE A 258 1.61 -8.34 -16.06
C ILE A 258 0.59 -9.46 -15.93
N GLY A 259 -0.02 -9.59 -14.75
CA GLY A 259 -1.08 -10.55 -14.46
C GLY A 259 -1.33 -10.69 -12.97
N SER A 260 -2.49 -11.26 -12.60
CA SER A 260 -2.90 -11.38 -11.19
C SER A 260 -1.88 -12.14 -10.34
N ALA A 261 -1.29 -13.21 -10.87
CA ALA A 261 -0.34 -14.05 -10.17
C ALA A 261 1.13 -13.61 -10.34
N VAL A 262 1.41 -12.63 -11.23
CA VAL A 262 2.79 -12.23 -11.50
C VAL A 262 3.42 -11.56 -10.29
N ARG A 263 4.55 -12.12 -9.86
CA ARG A 263 5.35 -11.66 -8.73
C ARG A 263 6.58 -10.92 -9.24
N LYS A 264 6.99 -9.89 -8.55
CA LYS A 264 8.25 -9.17 -8.75
C LYS A 264 8.91 -8.94 -7.41
N THR A 265 10.18 -8.54 -7.44
CA THR A 265 10.98 -8.34 -6.24
C THR A 265 11.49 -6.92 -6.15
N SER A 266 11.64 -6.42 -4.92
CA SER A 266 12.48 -5.26 -4.68
C SER A 266 13.96 -5.62 -4.91
N ASP A 267 14.76 -4.60 -5.27
CA ASP A 267 16.18 -4.77 -5.59
C ASP A 267 17.00 -3.69 -4.86
N PRO A 268 18.08 -4.05 -4.15
CA PRO A 268 19.00 -3.09 -3.54
C PRO A 268 19.59 -2.10 -4.55
N ALA A 269 19.64 -2.46 -5.84
CA ALA A 269 20.06 -1.55 -6.90
C ALA A 269 19.20 -0.28 -7.01
N TRP A 270 17.97 -0.29 -6.51
CA TRP A 270 17.08 0.88 -6.50
C TRP A 270 17.61 2.04 -5.64
N LYS A 271 18.61 1.77 -4.76
CA LYS A 271 19.30 2.77 -3.92
C LYS A 271 20.72 3.09 -4.39
N ARG A 272 21.16 2.60 -5.53
CA ARG A 272 22.56 2.68 -5.92
C ARG A 272 23.08 4.12 -6.01
N ILE A 273 22.28 5.01 -6.60
CA ILE A 273 22.64 6.43 -6.77
C ILE A 273 22.33 7.32 -5.56
N ASP A 274 21.76 6.78 -4.49
CA ASP A 274 21.53 7.56 -3.28
C ASP A 274 22.86 8.09 -2.72
N PRO A 275 23.02 9.43 -2.59
CA PRO A 275 24.27 10.03 -2.15
C PRO A 275 24.46 9.98 -0.62
N GLN A 276 23.45 9.58 0.14
CA GLN A 276 23.50 9.56 1.61
C GLN A 276 24.37 8.40 2.11
N ILE A 277 25.02 8.61 3.28
CA ILE A 277 25.74 7.57 4.03
C ILE A 277 25.34 7.69 5.51
N PRO A 278 24.60 6.73 6.08
CA PRO A 278 24.00 5.56 5.39
C PRO A 278 22.94 5.99 4.36
N LYS A 279 22.65 5.11 3.40
CA LYS A 279 21.63 5.37 2.37
C LYS A 279 20.24 5.58 2.98
N SER A 280 19.42 6.38 2.32
CA SER A 280 18.07 6.72 2.79
C SER A 280 17.25 5.48 3.09
N GLN A 281 16.62 5.43 4.26
CA GLN A 281 15.60 4.42 4.56
C GLN A 281 14.22 4.76 3.95
N TRP A 282 14.08 5.94 3.33
CA TRP A 282 12.81 6.48 2.85
C TRP A 282 12.61 6.34 1.36
N TRP A 283 13.69 6.42 0.57
CA TRP A 283 13.62 6.63 -0.86
C TRP A 283 14.44 5.65 -1.67
N PHE A 284 13.88 5.31 -2.83
CA PHE A 284 14.53 4.57 -3.91
C PHE A 284 14.72 5.47 -5.14
N PRO A 285 15.83 6.17 -5.27
CA PRO A 285 16.05 7.14 -6.34
C PRO A 285 16.16 6.54 -7.75
N GLU A 286 16.21 5.21 -7.87
CA GLU A 286 16.21 4.49 -9.16
C GLU A 286 14.93 3.70 -9.43
N ALA A 287 13.89 3.87 -8.57
CA ALA A 287 12.61 3.15 -8.71
C ALA A 287 11.39 4.09 -8.90
N PRO A 288 11.31 4.84 -10.00
CA PRO A 288 10.19 5.75 -10.29
C PRO A 288 8.85 5.03 -10.51
N PHE A 289 8.85 3.73 -10.41
CA PHE A 289 7.75 2.84 -10.77
C PHE A 289 7.17 2.08 -9.57
N ILE A 290 7.66 2.33 -8.34
CA ILE A 290 7.16 1.69 -7.13
C ILE A 290 6.30 2.66 -6.32
N GLY A 291 5.09 2.23 -5.95
CA GLY A 291 4.14 2.96 -5.14
C GLY A 291 3.50 2.05 -4.09
N LEU A 292 2.35 2.46 -3.58
CA LEU A 292 1.62 1.69 -2.56
C LEU A 292 0.11 1.82 -2.76
N ARG A 293 -0.59 0.81 -2.29
CA ARG A 293 -2.04 0.79 -2.05
C ARG A 293 -2.28 0.37 -0.61
N ILE A 294 -3.30 0.93 0.04
CA ILE A 294 -3.59 0.64 1.44
C ILE A 294 -4.76 -0.34 1.58
N VAL A 295 -4.75 -1.05 2.69
CA VAL A 295 -5.88 -1.90 3.14
C VAL A 295 -6.26 -1.56 4.58
N ARG A 296 -7.54 -1.77 4.91
CA ARG A 296 -8.11 -1.71 6.25
C ARG A 296 -8.75 -3.06 6.57
N PRO A 297 -8.22 -3.85 7.49
CA PRO A 297 -8.88 -5.09 7.92
C PRO A 297 -10.28 -4.82 8.47
N LEU A 298 -11.25 -5.69 8.17
CA LEU A 298 -12.60 -5.60 8.77
C LEU A 298 -12.52 -5.81 10.29
N ASN A 299 -11.67 -6.74 10.72
CA ASN A 299 -11.38 -7.01 12.13
C ASN A 299 -9.95 -6.51 12.41
N PRO A 300 -9.77 -5.29 12.89
CA PRO A 300 -8.43 -4.76 13.18
C PRO A 300 -7.80 -5.49 14.36
N PRO A 301 -6.45 -5.54 14.44
CA PRO A 301 -5.73 -6.02 15.61
C PRO A 301 -6.08 -5.21 16.88
N SER A 302 -5.72 -5.73 18.06
CA SER A 302 -5.83 -4.98 19.31
C SER A 302 -4.97 -3.71 19.30
N PRO A 303 -5.27 -2.70 20.12
CA PRO A 303 -4.47 -1.49 20.21
C PRO A 303 -2.99 -1.75 20.52
N GLU A 304 -2.70 -2.77 21.34
CA GLU A 304 -1.35 -3.20 21.68
C GLU A 304 -0.63 -3.78 20.45
N GLU A 305 -1.30 -4.59 19.67
CA GLU A 305 -0.76 -5.17 18.43
C GLU A 305 -0.55 -4.09 17.36
N ILE A 306 -1.48 -3.14 17.21
CA ILE A 306 -1.34 -1.99 16.31
C ILE A 306 -0.11 -1.17 16.68
N LYS A 307 0.06 -0.88 17.97
CA LYS A 307 1.23 -0.16 18.46
C LYS A 307 2.53 -0.92 18.19
N ALA A 308 2.53 -2.23 18.44
CA ALA A 308 3.68 -3.09 18.15
C ALA A 308 4.01 -3.10 16.65
N TYR A 309 2.99 -3.20 15.80
CA TYR A 309 3.12 -3.18 14.34
C TYR A 309 3.81 -1.91 13.83
N TYR A 310 3.37 -0.72 14.28
CA TYR A 310 3.94 0.53 13.81
C TYR A 310 5.27 0.91 14.46
N ASN A 311 5.59 0.35 15.62
CA ASN A 311 6.85 0.61 16.33
C ASN A 311 7.98 -0.33 15.91
N GLN A 312 7.80 -1.15 14.90
CA GLN A 312 8.87 -1.98 14.37
C GLN A 312 9.98 -1.09 13.82
N ALA A 313 11.19 -1.29 14.31
CA ALA A 313 12.36 -0.60 13.77
C ALA A 313 12.56 -1.00 12.30
N PRO A 314 13.03 -0.07 11.44
CA PRO A 314 13.38 -0.45 10.09
C PRO A 314 14.50 -1.50 10.12
N ILE A 315 14.39 -2.47 9.24
CA ILE A 315 15.46 -3.47 9.06
C ILE A 315 16.67 -2.72 8.51
N ALA A 316 17.80 -2.87 9.20
CA ALA A 316 19.02 -2.14 8.83
C ALA A 316 19.51 -2.55 7.44
N ASP A 317 19.87 -1.54 6.67
CA ASP A 317 20.49 -1.68 5.34
C ASP A 317 22.01 -1.65 5.56
N TYR A 318 22.65 -2.80 5.52
CA TYR A 318 24.11 -2.94 5.65
C TYR A 318 24.75 -3.26 4.31
#